data_7d4ad5c43adaa4c2a070c872aceb2af1
#
_entry.id   7d4ad5c43adaa4c2a070c872aceb2af1
#
_cell.length_a   1.000
_cell.length_b   1.000
_cell.length_c   1.000
_cell.angle_alpha   90.00
_cell.angle_beta   90.00
_cell.angle_gamma   90.00
#
_symmetry.space_group_name_H-M   'P 1'
#
loop_
_entity.id
_entity.type
_entity.pdbx_description
1 polymer ?
#
loop_
_entity_poly.entity_id
_entity_poly.type
_entity_poly.pdbx_seq_one_letter_code
_entity_poly.pdbx_strand_id
1 'polypeptide(L)'
;MKRSPQFKAGALKQVVWSKIALFVAVSLFAIKANAWTHSELSIWMDPDRGHALESILKKYTDDTGIKVKIESPEKLTQNFVMAAHVSKGPDIVIWAHDKLGEWADGGLIAPIELSQEFLDKFLPKAWEAVAHQEKVWGYPIAVETVSLIYNKKLLDVPPPTALSELEAINETIKKEHTGVSAILWDYKSSYYSWGILASGGGYVFGRDGKNFNVRDTGLAVPGAVQALSEIIALVHAGVLPKSVSYSAVEDQMAQGKLAMIISGPWAWFNLIKSGIDFGVAPMPGVNGNLGQPFVGVSVAYINRSSPNQDLAKEFIEHHLLTDEGLSAMDHGKPIGLPALNSLREKMIHENPLLQELQVCVDHGEVMPNIPQMGRFFTVMGAALQTATDGRATAEAALREADVNMRHQ
;
A
#
# COMPACT_ATOMS: atom_id res chain seq x y z
N MET A 1 -12.82 -38.32 74.42
CA MET A 1 -13.58 -37.18 73.90
C MET A 1 -12.72 -36.45 72.85
N LYS A 2 -12.93 -36.70 71.58
CA LYS A 2 -12.20 -36.00 70.45
C LYS A 2 -13.23 -35.10 69.79
N ARG A 3 -12.96 -33.80 69.79
CA ARG A 3 -13.73 -32.77 69.03
C ARG A 3 -13.19 -32.70 67.59
N SER A 4 -14.08 -32.89 66.61
CA SER A 4 -13.85 -32.69 65.21
C SER A 4 -13.95 -31.18 64.87
N PRO A 5 -13.15 -30.62 63.91
CA PRO A 5 -13.31 -29.26 63.49
C PRO A 5 -14.35 -29.12 62.37
N GLN A 6 -15.31 -28.23 62.57
CA GLN A 6 -16.26 -27.80 61.53
C GLN A 6 -15.58 -26.88 60.54
N PHE A 7 -15.51 -27.29 59.27
CA PHE A 7 -15.12 -26.44 58.17
C PHE A 7 -16.28 -25.53 57.75
N LYS A 8 -16.05 -24.21 57.79
CA LYS A 8 -17.04 -23.21 57.35
C LYS A 8 -17.12 -23.18 55.80
N ALA A 9 -18.22 -23.68 55.25
CA ALA A 9 -18.51 -23.77 53.80
C ALA A 9 -18.94 -22.42 53.14
N GLY A 10 -18.70 -21.28 53.80
CA GLY A 10 -19.17 -19.99 53.33
C GLY A 10 -18.21 -19.19 52.45
N ALA A 11 -16.90 -19.42 52.57
CA ALA A 11 -15.89 -18.57 51.89
C ALA A 11 -15.59 -18.95 50.43
N LEU A 12 -15.90 -20.20 50.03
CA LEU A 12 -15.59 -20.68 48.66
C LEU A 12 -16.62 -20.21 47.60
N LYS A 13 -17.87 -19.95 48.00
CA LYS A 13 -18.90 -19.49 47.06
C LYS A 13 -18.74 -18.04 46.61
N GLN A 14 -18.25 -17.14 47.46
CA GLN A 14 -18.07 -15.74 47.13
C GLN A 14 -16.91 -15.50 46.15
N VAL A 15 -15.84 -16.31 46.23
CA VAL A 15 -14.67 -16.18 45.35
C VAL A 15 -14.97 -16.69 43.92
N VAL A 16 -15.83 -17.68 43.78
CA VAL A 16 -16.22 -18.23 42.45
C VAL A 16 -17.15 -17.27 41.73
N TRP A 17 -18.11 -16.65 42.43
CA TRP A 17 -19.03 -15.66 41.80
C TRP A 17 -18.34 -14.35 41.43
N SER A 18 -17.34 -13.89 42.16
CA SER A 18 -16.57 -12.69 41.79
C SER A 18 -15.69 -12.92 40.59
N LYS A 19 -15.14 -14.12 40.38
CA LYS A 19 -14.34 -14.43 39.16
C LYS A 19 -15.23 -14.66 37.95
N ILE A 20 -16.42 -15.20 38.07
CA ILE A 20 -17.39 -15.34 36.98
C ILE A 20 -17.96 -13.97 36.58
N ALA A 21 -18.26 -13.10 37.55
CA ALA A 21 -18.71 -11.74 37.28
C ALA A 21 -17.62 -10.89 36.60
N LEU A 22 -16.33 -11.08 36.93
CA LEU A 22 -15.22 -10.41 36.30
C LEU A 22 -14.97 -10.94 34.87
N PHE A 23 -15.17 -12.22 34.61
CA PHE A 23 -15.05 -12.83 33.29
C PHE A 23 -16.19 -12.41 32.35
N VAL A 24 -17.41 -12.23 32.85
CA VAL A 24 -18.57 -11.71 32.11
C VAL A 24 -18.44 -10.20 31.87
N ALA A 25 -17.84 -9.44 32.79
CA ALA A 25 -17.58 -7.99 32.57
C ALA A 25 -16.44 -7.72 31.60
N VAL A 26 -15.43 -8.58 31.49
CA VAL A 26 -14.36 -8.48 30.48
C VAL A 26 -14.84 -8.91 29.10
N SER A 27 -15.86 -9.77 29.01
CA SER A 27 -16.50 -10.17 27.75
C SER A 27 -17.45 -9.10 27.17
N LEU A 28 -17.81 -8.08 27.94
CA LEU A 28 -18.68 -6.97 27.51
C LEU A 28 -17.92 -5.73 26.99
N PHE A 29 -16.58 -5.75 27.01
CA PHE A 29 -15.75 -4.90 26.17
C PHE A 29 -15.53 -5.51 24.77
N ALA A 30 -16.50 -6.26 24.28
CA ALA A 30 -16.58 -6.67 22.90
C ALA A 30 -16.83 -5.43 22.05
N ILE A 31 -15.81 -5.04 21.26
CA ILE A 31 -15.91 -4.39 19.98
C ILE A 31 -17.35 -3.92 19.73
N LYS A 32 -17.58 -2.61 19.81
CA LYS A 32 -18.74 -2.02 19.12
C LYS A 32 -18.49 -2.22 17.61
N ALA A 33 -18.63 -3.45 17.15
CA ALA A 33 -18.81 -3.71 15.75
C ALA A 33 -20.15 -3.06 15.41
N ASN A 34 -20.13 -1.94 14.73
CA ASN A 34 -21.33 -1.26 14.32
C ASN A 34 -22.21 -2.26 13.58
N ALA A 35 -23.43 -2.46 14.08
CA ALA A 35 -24.46 -3.14 13.31
C ALA A 35 -24.81 -2.24 12.14
N TRP A 36 -24.84 -2.76 10.92
CA TRP A 36 -25.28 -2.00 9.75
C TRP A 36 -26.69 -1.41 9.97
N THR A 37 -26.87 -0.19 9.50
CA THR A 37 -28.18 0.46 9.49
C THR A 37 -28.57 0.75 8.03
N HIS A 38 -29.82 0.56 7.66
CA HIS A 38 -30.29 0.78 6.29
C HIS A 38 -30.31 2.27 5.85
N SER A 39 -30.01 3.20 6.74
CA SER A 39 -29.97 4.64 6.49
C SER A 39 -28.57 5.25 6.67
N GLU A 40 -27.53 4.41 6.72
CA GLU A 40 -26.15 4.86 6.91
C GLU A 40 -25.21 3.96 6.11
N LEU A 41 -24.28 4.57 5.37
CA LEU A 41 -23.13 3.88 4.77
C LEU A 41 -21.91 4.08 5.64
N SER A 42 -21.12 3.04 5.81
CA SER A 42 -19.84 3.09 6.51
C SER A 42 -18.70 2.78 5.55
N ILE A 43 -17.66 3.62 5.59
CA ILE A 43 -16.48 3.52 4.73
C ILE A 43 -15.24 3.42 5.61
N TRP A 44 -14.39 2.42 5.39
CA TRP A 44 -13.05 2.36 5.99
C TRP A 44 -12.00 2.77 4.96
N MET A 45 -11.19 3.78 5.30
CA MET A 45 -10.17 4.32 4.43
C MET A 45 -9.07 5.09 5.18
N ASP A 46 -8.09 5.61 4.45
CA ASP A 46 -7.08 6.54 4.95
C ASP A 46 -7.74 7.81 5.54
N PRO A 47 -7.33 8.25 6.75
CA PRO A 47 -8.00 9.36 7.44
C PRO A 47 -7.87 10.70 6.70
N ASP A 48 -6.71 10.99 6.11
CA ASP A 48 -6.48 12.28 5.44
C ASP A 48 -7.35 12.43 4.20
N ARG A 49 -7.45 11.37 3.39
CA ARG A 49 -8.34 11.31 2.22
C ARG A 49 -9.81 11.33 2.64
N GLY A 50 -10.12 10.68 3.77
CA GLY A 50 -11.48 10.62 4.30
C GLY A 50 -12.00 11.97 4.77
N HIS A 51 -11.21 12.74 5.50
CA HIS A 51 -11.59 14.09 5.94
C HIS A 51 -11.87 15.03 4.77
N ALA A 52 -11.15 14.89 3.67
CA ALA A 52 -11.34 15.71 2.50
C ALA A 52 -12.68 15.44 1.75
N LEU A 53 -13.31 14.29 2.01
CA LEU A 53 -14.61 13.95 1.42
C LEU A 53 -15.81 14.57 2.16
N GLU A 54 -15.64 15.29 3.26
CA GLU A 54 -16.76 15.82 4.08
C GLU A 54 -17.80 16.60 3.27
N SER A 55 -17.39 17.43 2.30
CA SER A 55 -18.31 18.18 1.44
C SER A 55 -19.15 17.26 0.54
N ILE A 56 -18.52 16.21 -0.02
CA ILE A 56 -19.17 15.19 -0.86
C ILE A 56 -20.17 14.40 -0.02
N LEU A 57 -19.76 13.98 1.18
CA LEU A 57 -20.62 13.23 2.10
C LEU A 57 -21.82 14.04 2.56
N LYS A 58 -21.61 15.34 2.83
CA LYS A 58 -22.69 16.25 3.20
C LYS A 58 -23.69 16.40 2.06
N LYS A 59 -23.21 16.64 0.83
CA LYS A 59 -24.06 16.75 -0.35
C LYS A 59 -24.88 15.49 -0.56
N TYR A 60 -24.22 14.30 -0.50
CA TYR A 60 -24.91 13.02 -0.60
C TYR A 60 -26.01 12.86 0.47
N THR A 61 -25.70 13.22 1.71
CA THR A 61 -26.67 13.16 2.81
C THR A 61 -27.85 14.13 2.60
N ASP A 62 -27.55 15.35 2.15
CA ASP A 62 -28.58 16.35 1.87
C ASP A 62 -29.51 15.91 0.72
N ASP A 63 -28.98 15.26 -0.31
CA ASP A 63 -29.70 14.81 -1.51
C ASP A 63 -30.52 13.53 -1.27
N THR A 64 -30.01 12.60 -0.48
CA THR A 64 -30.59 11.25 -0.32
C THR A 64 -31.17 10.97 1.06
N GLY A 65 -30.84 11.75 2.06
CA GLY A 65 -31.13 11.49 3.47
C GLY A 65 -30.28 10.39 4.10
N ILE A 66 -29.34 9.78 3.35
CA ILE A 66 -28.47 8.70 3.81
C ILE A 66 -27.19 9.31 4.39
N LYS A 67 -26.87 8.96 5.63
CA LYS A 67 -25.62 9.37 6.25
C LYS A 67 -24.45 8.50 5.76
N VAL A 68 -23.30 9.12 5.57
CA VAL A 68 -22.06 8.39 5.28
C VAL A 68 -21.06 8.63 6.40
N LYS A 69 -20.54 7.57 6.99
CA LYS A 69 -19.58 7.60 8.06
C LYS A 69 -18.23 7.05 7.57
N ILE A 70 -17.16 7.83 7.75
CA ILE A 70 -15.80 7.37 7.50
C ILE A 70 -15.13 6.97 8.82
N GLU A 71 -14.45 5.85 8.80
CA GLU A 71 -13.63 5.33 9.89
C GLU A 71 -12.26 4.92 9.35
N SER A 72 -11.25 5.08 10.18
CA SER A 72 -9.85 4.75 9.83
C SER A 72 -9.23 3.90 10.94
N PRO A 73 -9.63 2.62 11.05
CA PRO A 73 -9.12 1.74 12.08
C PRO A 73 -7.61 1.48 11.87
N GLU A 74 -6.85 1.46 12.96
CA GLU A 74 -5.48 0.95 12.91
C GLU A 74 -5.46 -0.46 12.31
N LYS A 75 -4.42 -0.79 11.54
CA LYS A 75 -4.32 -2.10 10.85
C LYS A 75 -5.58 -2.43 10.04
N LEU A 76 -6.05 -1.46 9.25
CA LEU A 76 -7.32 -1.51 8.52
C LEU A 76 -7.57 -2.85 7.83
N THR A 77 -6.61 -3.38 7.07
CA THR A 77 -6.76 -4.63 6.31
C THR A 77 -7.00 -5.84 7.20
N GLN A 78 -6.28 -5.94 8.32
CA GLN A 78 -6.45 -7.03 9.28
C GLN A 78 -7.81 -6.95 9.99
N ASN A 79 -8.20 -5.74 10.40
CA ASN A 79 -9.49 -5.50 11.03
C ASN A 79 -10.64 -5.75 10.06
N PHE A 80 -10.50 -5.41 8.78
CA PHE A 80 -11.49 -5.72 7.75
C PHE A 80 -11.69 -7.23 7.61
N VAL A 81 -10.62 -8.01 7.47
CA VAL A 81 -10.69 -9.47 7.37
C VAL A 81 -11.40 -10.07 8.59
N MET A 82 -11.02 -9.65 9.80
CA MET A 82 -11.66 -10.17 11.03
C MET A 82 -13.14 -9.82 11.11
N ALA A 83 -13.54 -8.61 10.73
CA ALA A 83 -14.93 -8.17 10.77
C ALA A 83 -15.76 -8.84 9.68
N ALA A 84 -15.28 -8.90 8.44
CA ALA A 84 -16.00 -9.47 7.31
C ALA A 84 -16.26 -10.97 7.46
N HIS A 85 -15.32 -11.73 8.06
CA HIS A 85 -15.53 -13.16 8.37
C HIS A 85 -16.70 -13.44 9.31
N VAL A 86 -17.06 -12.48 10.15
CA VAL A 86 -18.23 -12.59 11.06
C VAL A 86 -19.41 -11.76 10.55
N SER A 87 -19.45 -11.47 9.25
CA SER A 87 -20.51 -10.69 8.57
C SER A 87 -20.72 -9.33 9.22
N LYS A 88 -19.63 -8.61 9.46
CA LYS A 88 -19.58 -7.25 10.02
C LYS A 88 -18.55 -6.40 9.26
N GLY A 89 -18.34 -5.18 9.73
CA GLY A 89 -17.36 -4.25 9.16
C GLY A 89 -18.03 -3.12 8.37
N PRO A 90 -17.28 -2.41 7.52
CA PRO A 90 -17.81 -1.31 6.72
C PRO A 90 -18.63 -1.85 5.54
N ASP A 91 -19.45 -0.98 4.93
CA ASP A 91 -20.09 -1.27 3.65
C ASP A 91 -19.08 -1.18 2.50
N ILE A 92 -18.17 -0.20 2.58
CA ILE A 92 -17.11 0.06 1.61
C ILE A 92 -15.76 0.04 2.34
N VAL A 93 -14.76 -0.62 1.75
CA VAL A 93 -13.38 -0.51 2.19
C VAL A 93 -12.50 -0.04 1.04
N ILE A 94 -11.67 0.99 1.29
CA ILE A 94 -10.75 1.53 0.30
C ILE A 94 -9.33 1.12 0.67
N TRP A 95 -8.69 0.35 -0.23
CA TRP A 95 -7.33 -0.14 -0.09
C TRP A 95 -6.69 -0.45 -1.44
N ALA A 96 -5.38 -0.71 -1.44
CA ALA A 96 -4.67 -1.13 -2.65
C ALA A 96 -5.11 -2.53 -3.12
N HIS A 97 -4.99 -2.79 -4.42
CA HIS A 97 -5.47 -4.01 -5.07
C HIS A 97 -4.69 -5.29 -4.70
N ASP A 98 -3.56 -5.16 -3.98
CA ASP A 98 -2.77 -6.30 -3.48
C ASP A 98 -3.56 -7.28 -2.60
N LYS A 99 -4.66 -6.81 -2.00
CA LYS A 99 -5.56 -7.62 -1.16
C LYS A 99 -6.72 -8.26 -1.91
N LEU A 100 -6.92 -7.91 -3.18
CA LEU A 100 -8.09 -8.31 -3.94
C LEU A 100 -8.26 -9.82 -4.01
N GLY A 101 -7.24 -10.57 -4.42
CA GLY A 101 -7.33 -12.01 -4.56
C GLY A 101 -7.61 -12.72 -3.24
N GLU A 102 -6.91 -12.31 -2.16
CA GLU A 102 -7.16 -12.83 -0.81
C GLU A 102 -8.61 -12.59 -0.36
N TRP A 103 -9.13 -11.37 -0.57
CA TRP A 103 -10.47 -11.01 -0.13
C TRP A 103 -11.56 -11.61 -1.03
N ALA A 104 -11.33 -11.73 -2.33
CA ALA A 104 -12.26 -12.34 -3.27
C ALA A 104 -12.39 -13.85 -3.02
N ASP A 105 -11.25 -14.56 -2.91
CA ASP A 105 -11.21 -16.01 -2.64
C ASP A 105 -11.73 -16.33 -1.23
N GLY A 106 -11.49 -15.44 -0.27
CA GLY A 106 -12.05 -15.52 1.09
C GLY A 106 -13.55 -15.18 1.18
N GLY A 107 -14.18 -14.73 0.09
CA GLY A 107 -15.60 -14.34 0.06
C GLY A 107 -15.92 -13.10 0.89
N LEU A 108 -14.95 -12.20 1.10
CA LEU A 108 -15.10 -11.01 1.94
C LEU A 108 -15.64 -9.81 1.17
N ILE A 109 -15.39 -9.74 -0.13
CA ILE A 109 -15.84 -8.66 -1.02
C ILE A 109 -16.84 -9.20 -2.06
N ALA A 110 -17.68 -8.32 -2.58
CA ALA A 110 -18.67 -8.65 -3.59
C ALA A 110 -18.09 -8.44 -5.01
N PRO A 111 -18.37 -9.32 -5.98
CA PRO A 111 -18.11 -9.04 -7.38
C PRO A 111 -19.04 -7.93 -7.88
N ILE A 112 -18.58 -7.20 -8.90
CA ILE A 112 -19.28 -6.04 -9.43
C ILE A 112 -19.60 -6.29 -10.90
N GLU A 113 -20.83 -5.97 -11.28
CA GLU A 113 -21.27 -5.96 -12.68
C GLU A 113 -21.38 -4.52 -13.16
N LEU A 114 -20.68 -4.19 -14.24
CA LEU A 114 -20.58 -2.86 -14.81
C LEU A 114 -20.96 -2.86 -16.29
N SER A 115 -21.55 -1.75 -16.75
CA SER A 115 -21.77 -1.54 -18.19
C SER A 115 -20.44 -1.22 -18.89
N GLN A 116 -20.36 -1.55 -20.19
CA GLN A 116 -19.20 -1.20 -21.00
C GLN A 116 -18.97 0.32 -21.02
N GLU A 117 -20.05 1.11 -21.09
CA GLU A 117 -19.99 2.56 -21.04
C GLU A 117 -19.29 3.08 -19.75
N PHE A 118 -19.53 2.42 -18.61
CA PHE A 118 -18.86 2.78 -17.36
C PHE A 118 -17.38 2.38 -17.39
N LEU A 119 -17.06 1.18 -17.88
CA LEU A 119 -15.69 0.70 -18.00
C LEU A 119 -14.83 1.61 -18.88
N ASP A 120 -15.38 2.12 -19.99
CA ASP A 120 -14.67 2.96 -20.96
C ASP A 120 -14.27 4.35 -20.40
N LYS A 121 -14.88 4.78 -19.28
CA LYS A 121 -14.50 6.03 -18.60
C LYS A 121 -13.17 5.98 -17.87
N PHE A 122 -12.61 4.78 -17.66
CA PHE A 122 -11.44 4.57 -16.81
C PHE A 122 -10.27 3.96 -17.57
N LEU A 123 -9.08 4.11 -17.01
CA LEU A 123 -7.85 3.54 -17.53
C LEU A 123 -7.94 2.00 -17.60
N PRO A 124 -7.75 1.37 -18.77
CA PRO A 124 -7.84 -0.09 -18.91
C PRO A 124 -6.92 -0.86 -17.96
N LYS A 125 -5.67 -0.37 -17.76
CA LYS A 125 -4.69 -0.95 -16.83
C LYS A 125 -5.21 -1.02 -15.38
N ALA A 126 -6.07 -0.08 -14.99
CA ALA A 126 -6.67 -0.07 -13.65
C ALA A 126 -7.74 -1.17 -13.48
N TRP A 127 -8.47 -1.51 -14.57
CA TRP A 127 -9.40 -2.64 -14.55
C TRP A 127 -8.69 -4.00 -14.50
N GLU A 128 -7.52 -4.12 -15.13
CA GLU A 128 -6.72 -5.34 -15.02
C GLU A 128 -6.34 -5.64 -13.57
N ALA A 129 -6.04 -4.61 -12.79
CA ALA A 129 -5.68 -4.73 -11.38
C ALA A 129 -6.83 -5.22 -10.49
N VAL A 130 -8.07 -4.97 -10.88
CA VAL A 130 -9.27 -5.36 -10.11
C VAL A 130 -10.03 -6.54 -10.70
N ALA A 131 -9.49 -7.16 -11.76
CA ALA A 131 -10.01 -8.38 -12.34
C ALA A 131 -9.37 -9.62 -11.70
N HIS A 132 -10.19 -10.58 -11.26
CA HIS A 132 -9.75 -11.85 -10.72
C HIS A 132 -10.79 -12.92 -11.03
N GLN A 133 -10.36 -14.11 -11.53
CA GLN A 133 -11.26 -15.22 -11.93
C GLN A 133 -12.42 -14.76 -12.83
N GLU A 134 -12.09 -14.01 -13.89
CA GLU A 134 -13.04 -13.51 -14.91
C GLU A 134 -14.12 -12.55 -14.36
N LYS A 135 -13.96 -12.03 -13.16
CA LYS A 135 -14.87 -11.06 -12.53
C LYS A 135 -14.11 -9.79 -12.12
N VAL A 136 -14.86 -8.69 -12.07
CA VAL A 136 -14.41 -7.43 -11.48
C VAL A 136 -14.81 -7.43 -9.99
N TRP A 137 -13.88 -7.04 -9.10
CA TRP A 137 -14.08 -7.14 -7.66
C TRP A 137 -13.98 -5.81 -6.92
N GLY A 138 -13.80 -4.72 -7.63
CA GLY A 138 -13.71 -3.40 -7.02
C GLY A 138 -13.65 -2.29 -8.04
N TYR A 139 -13.83 -1.07 -7.59
CA TYR A 139 -13.82 0.14 -8.38
C TYR A 139 -12.44 0.80 -8.31
N PRO A 140 -11.70 0.94 -9.41
CA PRO A 140 -10.41 1.59 -9.40
C PRO A 140 -10.56 3.11 -9.17
N ILE A 141 -9.86 3.63 -8.18
CA ILE A 141 -9.84 5.04 -7.81
C ILE A 141 -8.69 5.75 -8.50
N ALA A 142 -7.47 5.26 -8.29
CA ALA A 142 -6.25 5.88 -8.79
C ALA A 142 -5.14 4.85 -8.96
N VAL A 143 -4.16 5.21 -9.81
CA VAL A 143 -2.95 4.43 -10.08
C VAL A 143 -1.77 5.12 -9.39
N GLU A 144 -1.02 4.37 -8.63
CA GLU A 144 0.14 4.85 -7.86
C GLU A 144 1.35 3.95 -8.09
N THR A 145 2.54 4.53 -8.03
CA THR A 145 3.80 3.77 -8.04
C THR A 145 4.86 4.49 -7.22
N VAL A 146 5.90 3.78 -6.83
CA VAL A 146 7.09 4.41 -6.28
C VAL A 146 7.95 5.00 -7.41
N SER A 147 8.59 6.11 -7.10
CA SER A 147 9.44 6.87 -8.00
C SER A 147 10.65 7.41 -7.24
N LEU A 148 11.63 7.93 -7.93
CA LEU A 148 12.66 8.75 -7.34
C LEU A 148 12.08 10.16 -7.12
N ILE A 149 12.01 10.61 -5.86
CA ILE A 149 11.65 11.98 -5.49
C ILE A 149 12.93 12.70 -5.08
N TYR A 150 13.23 13.84 -5.67
CA TYR A 150 14.47 14.56 -5.42
C TYR A 150 14.23 16.02 -5.04
N ASN A 151 15.02 16.51 -4.09
CA ASN A 151 15.04 17.92 -3.68
C ASN A 151 15.85 18.73 -4.69
N LYS A 152 15.19 19.62 -5.45
CA LYS A 152 15.82 20.43 -6.51
C LYS A 152 16.87 21.42 -6.00
N LYS A 153 16.87 21.72 -4.70
CA LYS A 153 17.89 22.59 -4.07
C LYS A 153 19.16 21.84 -3.68
N LEU A 154 19.10 20.52 -3.57
CA LEU A 154 20.21 19.68 -3.12
C LEU A 154 20.79 18.82 -4.25
N LEU A 155 20.04 18.62 -5.31
CA LEU A 155 20.45 17.88 -6.51
C LEU A 155 20.43 18.83 -7.70
N ASP A 156 21.60 19.35 -8.08
CA ASP A 156 21.80 20.28 -9.19
C ASP A 156 22.18 19.59 -10.51
N VAL A 157 22.25 18.25 -10.49
CA VAL A 157 22.49 17.38 -11.65
C VAL A 157 21.22 16.62 -12.00
N PRO A 158 21.10 16.08 -13.24
CA PRO A 158 19.98 15.20 -13.58
C PRO A 158 19.84 14.04 -12.57
N PRO A 159 18.61 13.63 -12.23
CA PRO A 159 18.39 12.48 -11.35
C PRO A 159 19.08 11.22 -11.88
N PRO A 160 19.72 10.38 -11.01
CA PRO A 160 20.41 9.18 -11.45
C PRO A 160 19.47 8.17 -12.08
N THR A 161 19.94 7.50 -13.12
CA THR A 161 19.23 6.42 -13.81
C THR A 161 19.75 5.04 -13.43
N ALA A 162 20.94 4.97 -12.81
CA ALA A 162 21.57 3.75 -12.37
C ALA A 162 21.97 3.82 -10.87
N LEU A 163 21.88 2.70 -10.16
CA LEU A 163 22.34 2.60 -8.77
C LEU A 163 23.83 2.90 -8.63
N SER A 164 24.64 2.53 -9.61
CA SER A 164 26.07 2.77 -9.62
C SER A 164 26.48 4.25 -9.59
N GLU A 165 25.59 5.16 -9.92
CA GLU A 165 25.82 6.62 -9.85
C GLU A 165 25.74 7.16 -8.40
N LEU A 166 25.05 6.45 -7.51
CA LEU A 166 24.70 6.96 -6.19
C LEU A 166 25.89 7.21 -5.26
N GLU A 167 26.96 6.43 -5.38
CA GLU A 167 28.17 6.62 -4.56
C GLU A 167 28.87 7.95 -4.90
N ALA A 168 29.06 8.23 -6.19
CA ALA A 168 29.66 9.49 -6.64
C ALA A 168 28.79 10.71 -6.30
N ILE A 169 27.48 10.59 -6.46
CA ILE A 169 26.51 11.64 -6.07
C ILE A 169 26.59 11.87 -4.56
N ASN A 170 26.67 10.80 -3.75
CA ASN A 170 26.76 10.92 -2.29
C ASN A 170 28.04 11.64 -1.85
N GLU A 171 29.17 11.40 -2.49
CA GLU A 171 30.42 12.11 -2.20
C GLU A 171 30.31 13.62 -2.54
N THR A 172 29.65 13.95 -3.64
CA THR A 172 29.40 15.35 -4.04
C THR A 172 28.47 16.03 -3.04
N ILE A 173 27.33 15.43 -2.72
CA ILE A 173 26.34 15.97 -1.77
C ILE A 173 26.98 16.20 -0.39
N LYS A 174 27.76 15.25 0.13
CA LYS A 174 28.44 15.40 1.42
C LYS A 174 29.46 16.53 1.47
N LYS A 175 30.09 16.79 0.34
CA LYS A 175 31.05 17.90 0.20
C LYS A 175 30.36 19.27 0.22
N GLU A 176 29.25 19.38 -0.48
CA GLU A 176 28.54 20.65 -0.70
C GLU A 176 27.55 20.97 0.40
N HIS A 177 26.96 19.94 1.01
CA HIS A 177 25.88 20.05 1.97
C HIS A 177 26.17 19.24 3.26
N THR A 178 26.79 19.91 4.24
CA THR A 178 27.11 19.26 5.53
C THR A 178 25.85 18.72 6.21
N GLY A 179 25.87 17.42 6.55
CA GLY A 179 24.77 16.75 7.24
C GLY A 179 23.63 16.28 6.32
N VAL A 180 23.82 16.36 5.01
CA VAL A 180 22.89 15.84 4.00
C VAL A 180 23.41 14.53 3.43
N SER A 181 22.51 13.57 3.23
CA SER A 181 22.79 12.30 2.52
C SER A 181 22.16 12.33 1.11
N ALA A 182 22.77 11.63 0.16
CA ALA A 182 22.29 11.65 -1.21
C ALA A 182 20.92 11.00 -1.36
N ILE A 183 20.73 9.82 -0.79
CA ILE A 183 19.49 9.05 -0.99
C ILE A 183 19.17 8.19 0.24
N LEU A 184 17.88 8.00 0.47
CA LEU A 184 17.37 7.01 1.41
C LEU A 184 16.00 6.47 0.93
N TRP A 185 15.76 5.20 1.20
CA TRP A 185 14.44 4.58 1.10
C TRP A 185 14.36 3.41 2.08
N ASP A 186 13.18 2.88 2.33
CA ASP A 186 13.01 1.64 3.11
C ASP A 186 13.46 0.44 2.28
N TYR A 187 14.78 0.30 2.12
CA TYR A 187 15.40 -0.70 1.24
C TYR A 187 15.22 -2.14 1.73
N LYS A 188 14.75 -2.35 2.96
CA LYS A 188 14.41 -3.66 3.51
C LYS A 188 12.95 -4.06 3.19
N SER A 189 12.14 -3.11 2.77
CA SER A 189 10.80 -3.38 2.25
C SER A 189 10.86 -3.77 0.77
N SER A 190 10.32 -4.94 0.46
CA SER A 190 10.27 -5.43 -0.92
C SER A 190 9.44 -4.53 -1.83
N TYR A 191 8.42 -3.83 -1.32
CA TYR A 191 7.64 -2.89 -2.10
C TYR A 191 8.48 -1.75 -2.69
N TYR A 192 9.37 -1.15 -1.89
CA TYR A 192 10.22 -0.03 -2.32
C TYR A 192 11.46 -0.46 -3.11
N SER A 193 11.94 -1.69 -2.91
CA SER A 193 13.16 -2.17 -3.55
C SER A 193 12.92 -3.05 -4.77
N TRP A 194 11.70 -3.59 -4.93
CA TRP A 194 11.40 -4.52 -6.01
C TRP A 194 11.70 -3.96 -7.39
N GLY A 195 11.33 -2.71 -7.66
CA GLY A 195 11.56 -2.10 -8.96
C GLY A 195 13.04 -2.11 -9.39
N ILE A 196 13.96 -2.03 -8.43
CA ILE A 196 15.39 -2.13 -8.68
C ILE A 196 15.77 -3.57 -9.09
N LEU A 197 15.26 -4.58 -8.38
CA LEU A 197 15.51 -5.99 -8.71
C LEU A 197 14.86 -6.38 -10.05
N ALA A 198 13.67 -5.86 -10.31
CA ALA A 198 12.95 -6.09 -11.57
C ALA A 198 13.66 -5.48 -12.78
N SER A 199 14.36 -4.34 -12.63
CA SER A 199 15.19 -3.77 -13.69
C SER A 199 16.33 -4.69 -14.14
N GLY A 200 16.76 -5.60 -13.26
CA GLY A 200 17.72 -6.69 -13.56
C GLY A 200 17.05 -7.92 -14.20
N GLY A 201 15.76 -7.85 -14.52
CA GLY A 201 14.99 -8.96 -15.09
C GLY A 201 14.32 -9.87 -14.04
N GLY A 202 14.24 -9.43 -12.77
CA GLY A 202 13.47 -10.12 -11.74
C GLY A 202 11.97 -10.07 -12.04
N TYR A 203 11.25 -11.14 -11.76
CA TYR A 203 9.78 -11.18 -11.84
C TYR A 203 9.21 -12.00 -10.67
N VAL A 204 8.00 -11.61 -10.23
CA VAL A 204 7.35 -12.27 -9.08
C VAL A 204 6.80 -13.63 -9.49
N PHE A 205 6.00 -13.65 -10.55
CA PHE A 205 5.41 -14.87 -11.11
C PHE A 205 5.51 -14.84 -12.64
N GLY A 206 5.85 -15.97 -13.23
CA GLY A 206 5.70 -16.20 -14.66
C GLY A 206 4.21 -16.16 -15.07
N ARG A 207 3.96 -16.18 -16.37
CA ARG A 207 2.60 -16.15 -16.91
C ARG A 207 2.35 -17.32 -17.84
N ASP A 208 1.20 -17.96 -17.67
CA ASP A 208 0.61 -18.92 -18.60
C ASP A 208 -0.61 -18.25 -19.25
N GLY A 209 -0.38 -17.56 -20.36
CA GLY A 209 -1.40 -16.70 -21.00
C GLY A 209 -1.76 -15.51 -20.09
N LYS A 210 -3.03 -15.42 -19.68
CA LYS A 210 -3.50 -14.35 -18.76
C LYS A 210 -3.30 -14.68 -17.28
N ASN A 211 -3.01 -15.95 -16.94
CA ASN A 211 -2.91 -16.40 -15.56
C ASN A 211 -1.49 -16.32 -15.05
N PHE A 212 -1.33 -16.08 -13.76
CA PHE A 212 -0.04 -16.17 -13.09
C PHE A 212 0.34 -17.63 -12.82
N ASN A 213 1.57 -18.01 -13.21
CA ASN A 213 2.17 -19.28 -12.83
C ASN A 213 2.95 -19.11 -11.51
N VAL A 214 2.30 -19.41 -10.41
CA VAL A 214 2.87 -19.23 -9.05
C VAL A 214 4.07 -20.13 -8.74
N ARG A 215 4.35 -21.12 -9.60
CA ARG A 215 5.54 -22.02 -9.49
C ARG A 215 6.74 -21.53 -10.29
N ASP A 216 6.51 -20.57 -11.18
CA ASP A 216 7.54 -19.92 -11.97
C ASP A 216 7.82 -18.53 -11.38
N THR A 217 9.00 -18.37 -10.77
CA THR A 217 9.42 -17.12 -10.12
C THR A 217 10.84 -16.78 -10.53
N GLY A 218 11.09 -15.51 -10.78
CA GLY A 218 12.40 -14.98 -11.17
C GLY A 218 13.07 -14.16 -10.07
N LEU A 219 12.93 -14.57 -8.79
CA LEU A 219 13.49 -13.81 -7.68
C LEU A 219 15.01 -13.87 -7.64
N ALA A 220 15.61 -14.97 -8.09
CA ALA A 220 17.06 -15.23 -8.06
C ALA A 220 17.70 -15.24 -9.44
N VAL A 221 17.11 -14.57 -10.44
CA VAL A 221 17.77 -14.40 -11.74
C VAL A 221 19.05 -13.58 -11.60
N PRO A 222 20.07 -13.78 -12.45
CA PRO A 222 21.38 -13.14 -12.28
C PRO A 222 21.32 -11.62 -12.11
N GLY A 223 20.47 -10.93 -12.86
CA GLY A 223 20.36 -9.48 -12.77
C GLY A 223 19.65 -9.00 -11.49
N ALA A 224 18.70 -9.76 -10.93
CA ALA A 224 18.12 -9.47 -9.62
C ALA A 224 19.15 -9.67 -8.49
N VAL A 225 20.01 -10.71 -8.61
CA VAL A 225 21.14 -10.92 -7.69
C VAL A 225 22.13 -9.76 -7.76
N GLN A 226 22.44 -9.27 -8.97
CA GLN A 226 23.29 -8.10 -9.16
C GLN A 226 22.66 -6.87 -8.51
N ALA A 227 21.38 -6.61 -8.75
CA ALA A 227 20.67 -5.45 -8.17
C ALA A 227 20.72 -5.45 -6.64
N LEU A 228 20.46 -6.60 -5.99
CA LEU A 228 20.61 -6.71 -4.55
C LEU A 228 22.05 -6.54 -4.09
N SER A 229 23.04 -7.03 -4.85
CA SER A 229 24.45 -6.85 -4.54
C SER A 229 24.86 -5.37 -4.59
N GLU A 230 24.33 -4.59 -5.52
CA GLU A 230 24.54 -3.13 -5.59
C GLU A 230 23.92 -2.41 -4.39
N ILE A 231 22.71 -2.79 -3.96
CA ILE A 231 22.10 -2.24 -2.72
C ILE A 231 23.00 -2.55 -1.50
N ILE A 232 23.50 -3.76 -1.38
CA ILE A 232 24.45 -4.16 -0.31
C ILE A 232 25.72 -3.33 -0.37
N ALA A 233 26.26 -3.10 -1.56
CA ALA A 233 27.46 -2.26 -1.75
C ALA A 233 27.23 -0.82 -1.25
N LEU A 234 26.06 -0.22 -1.54
CA LEU A 234 25.70 1.10 -1.02
C LEU A 234 25.60 1.13 0.52
N VAL A 235 25.15 0.05 1.16
CA VAL A 235 25.17 -0.08 2.63
C VAL A 235 26.60 -0.17 3.16
N HIS A 236 27.49 -0.95 2.52
CA HIS A 236 28.88 -1.08 2.91
C HIS A 236 29.68 0.21 2.68
N ALA A 237 29.40 0.94 1.60
CA ALA A 237 30.02 2.24 1.33
C ALA A 237 29.50 3.36 2.24
N GLY A 238 28.47 3.11 3.09
CA GLY A 238 27.89 4.10 3.97
C GLY A 238 27.07 5.17 3.24
N VAL A 239 26.60 4.88 2.03
CA VAL A 239 25.60 5.66 1.29
C VAL A 239 24.24 5.45 1.94
N LEU A 240 23.91 4.19 2.25
CA LEU A 240 22.72 3.80 2.99
C LEU A 240 23.08 3.42 4.43
N PRO A 241 22.30 3.87 5.43
CA PRO A 241 22.53 3.48 6.83
C PRO A 241 22.12 2.01 7.03
N LYS A 242 22.70 1.33 8.03
CA LYS A 242 22.39 -0.07 8.36
C LYS A 242 20.94 -0.31 8.82
N SER A 243 20.29 0.73 9.32
CA SER A 243 18.91 0.67 9.78
C SER A 243 18.12 1.80 9.16
N VAL A 244 16.93 1.50 8.71
CA VAL A 244 16.02 2.43 8.06
C VAL A 244 14.58 2.08 8.46
N SER A 245 13.72 3.08 8.53
CA SER A 245 12.26 2.94 8.59
C SER A 245 11.65 3.95 7.63
N TYR A 246 10.47 3.64 7.12
CA TYR A 246 9.78 4.53 6.19
C TYR A 246 9.53 5.94 6.79
N SER A 247 9.11 6.01 8.06
CA SER A 247 8.91 7.29 8.75
C SER A 247 10.19 8.13 8.81
N ALA A 248 11.35 7.51 9.06
CA ALA A 248 12.64 8.21 9.07
C ALA A 248 13.02 8.74 7.68
N VAL A 249 12.64 8.06 6.60
CA VAL A 249 12.85 8.52 5.21
C VAL A 249 12.06 9.80 4.95
N GLU A 250 10.76 9.79 5.25
CA GLU A 250 9.90 10.97 5.06
C GLU A 250 10.35 12.15 5.93
N ASP A 251 10.60 11.91 7.22
CA ASP A 251 11.03 12.96 8.17
C ASP A 251 12.34 13.64 7.75
N GLN A 252 13.34 12.87 7.33
CA GLN A 252 14.63 13.42 6.90
C GLN A 252 14.49 14.20 5.59
N MET A 253 13.67 13.71 4.64
CA MET A 253 13.41 14.45 3.39
C MET A 253 12.69 15.77 3.68
N ALA A 254 11.66 15.74 4.51
CA ALA A 254 10.90 16.93 4.93
C ALA A 254 11.76 17.97 5.67
N GLN A 255 12.83 17.51 6.36
CA GLN A 255 13.82 18.37 7.03
C GLN A 255 14.94 18.86 6.09
N GLY A 256 14.92 18.50 4.80
CA GLY A 256 15.97 18.85 3.84
C GLY A 256 17.32 18.16 4.12
N LYS A 257 17.32 17.01 4.79
CA LYS A 257 18.51 16.20 5.11
C LYS A 257 18.80 15.10 4.09
N LEU A 258 17.94 14.97 3.08
CA LEU A 258 18.10 14.03 1.98
C LEU A 258 17.96 14.76 0.65
N ALA A 259 18.85 14.45 -0.29
CA ALA A 259 18.71 14.94 -1.65
C ALA A 259 17.69 14.13 -2.44
N MET A 260 17.54 12.83 -2.14
CA MET A 260 16.62 11.93 -2.85
C MET A 260 15.98 10.91 -1.91
N ILE A 261 14.76 10.47 -2.26
CA ILE A 261 14.09 9.30 -1.66
C ILE A 261 13.41 8.47 -2.73
N ILE A 262 13.22 7.17 -2.49
CA ILE A 262 12.28 6.35 -3.25
C ILE A 262 10.98 6.26 -2.46
N SER A 263 9.92 6.86 -2.99
CA SER A 263 8.59 6.88 -2.39
C SER A 263 7.54 7.16 -3.48
N GLY A 264 6.27 7.23 -3.10
CA GLY A 264 5.16 7.50 -4.00
C GLY A 264 4.44 8.81 -3.71
N PRO A 265 3.31 9.08 -4.42
CA PRO A 265 2.53 10.32 -4.27
C PRO A 265 2.05 10.60 -2.86
N TRP A 266 1.86 9.57 -2.05
CA TRP A 266 1.46 9.70 -0.65
C TRP A 266 2.45 10.49 0.22
N ALA A 267 3.73 10.60 -0.19
CA ALA A 267 4.74 11.41 0.49
C ALA A 267 4.65 12.90 0.13
N TRP A 268 4.07 13.25 -1.02
CA TRP A 268 4.09 14.62 -1.56
C TRP A 268 3.44 15.63 -0.63
N PHE A 269 2.34 15.27 0.03
CA PHE A 269 1.64 16.16 0.96
C PHE A 269 2.57 16.69 2.05
N ASN A 270 3.34 15.81 2.70
CA ASN A 270 4.27 16.19 3.74
C ASN A 270 5.44 17.04 3.20
N LEU A 271 5.92 16.75 1.98
CA LEU A 271 6.99 17.51 1.34
C LEU A 271 6.53 18.92 0.96
N ILE A 272 5.33 19.06 0.38
CA ILE A 272 4.72 20.35 0.07
C ILE A 272 4.54 21.18 1.36
N LYS A 273 3.97 20.57 2.39
CA LYS A 273 3.75 21.22 3.70
C LYS A 273 5.06 21.68 4.35
N SER A 274 6.15 20.96 4.13
CA SER A 274 7.48 21.30 4.65
C SER A 274 8.23 22.31 3.77
N GLY A 275 7.64 22.76 2.66
CA GLY A 275 8.24 23.74 1.75
C GLY A 275 9.41 23.19 0.91
N ILE A 276 9.48 21.87 0.73
CA ILE A 276 10.49 21.23 -0.13
C ILE A 276 10.07 21.42 -1.60
N ASP A 277 10.91 22.07 -2.38
CA ASP A 277 10.79 22.09 -3.84
C ASP A 277 11.40 20.80 -4.41
N PHE A 278 10.54 19.89 -4.82
CA PHE A 278 10.95 18.57 -5.28
C PHE A 278 10.52 18.28 -6.72
N GLY A 279 11.21 17.34 -7.34
CA GLY A 279 10.85 16.75 -8.60
C GLY A 279 10.63 15.24 -8.45
N VAL A 280 10.03 14.65 -9.47
CA VAL A 280 9.79 13.22 -9.59
C VAL A 280 10.53 12.71 -10.82
N ALA A 281 11.09 11.52 -10.77
CA ALA A 281 11.76 10.86 -11.89
C ALA A 281 11.59 9.33 -11.77
N PRO A 282 11.77 8.57 -12.86
CA PRO A 282 11.87 7.12 -12.77
C PRO A 282 12.97 6.71 -11.77
N MET A 283 12.72 5.63 -11.01
CA MET A 283 13.72 5.16 -10.07
C MET A 283 14.93 4.57 -10.79
N PRO A 284 16.15 4.71 -10.22
CA PRO A 284 17.34 4.13 -10.78
C PRO A 284 17.26 2.61 -10.81
N GLY A 285 17.88 2.00 -11.78
CA GLY A 285 17.95 0.55 -11.90
C GLY A 285 19.37 0.05 -12.10
N VAL A 286 19.49 -1.13 -12.73
CA VAL A 286 20.76 -1.79 -13.02
C VAL A 286 20.85 -2.17 -14.50
N ASN A 287 22.07 -2.45 -14.99
CA ASN A 287 22.30 -2.93 -16.36
C ASN A 287 21.81 -1.96 -17.45
N GLY A 288 21.76 -0.66 -17.17
CA GLY A 288 21.27 0.35 -18.10
C GLY A 288 19.75 0.45 -18.22
N ASN A 289 19.02 -0.29 -17.41
CA ASN A 289 17.56 -0.22 -17.33
C ASN A 289 17.14 0.70 -16.18
N LEU A 290 16.04 1.42 -16.36
CA LEU A 290 15.35 2.10 -15.29
C LEU A 290 14.65 1.09 -14.37
N GLY A 291 14.40 1.46 -13.13
CA GLY A 291 13.63 0.66 -12.21
C GLY A 291 12.22 0.35 -12.76
N GLN A 292 11.75 -0.87 -12.50
CA GLN A 292 10.42 -1.35 -12.88
C GLN A 292 9.57 -1.58 -11.62
N PRO A 293 9.05 -0.50 -10.99
CA PRO A 293 8.32 -0.62 -9.75
C PRO A 293 6.96 -1.30 -9.94
N PHE A 294 6.39 -1.78 -8.84
CA PHE A 294 4.99 -2.15 -8.83
C PHE A 294 4.10 -0.95 -9.07
N VAL A 295 3.18 -1.10 -10.01
CA VAL A 295 2.06 -0.20 -10.19
C VAL A 295 0.92 -0.68 -9.30
N GLY A 296 0.57 0.11 -8.30
CA GLY A 296 -0.55 -0.10 -7.40
C GLY A 296 -1.81 0.55 -7.93
N VAL A 297 -2.96 0.01 -7.59
CA VAL A 297 -4.26 0.64 -7.84
C VAL A 297 -5.00 0.75 -6.51
N SER A 298 -5.38 1.96 -6.14
CA SER A 298 -6.29 2.21 -5.02
C SER A 298 -7.70 1.84 -5.45
N VAL A 299 -8.42 1.09 -4.64
CA VAL A 299 -9.69 0.45 -5.02
C VAL A 299 -10.73 0.64 -3.92
N ALA A 300 -11.96 0.95 -4.32
CA ALA A 300 -13.12 0.85 -3.45
C ALA A 300 -13.78 -0.51 -3.62
N TYR A 301 -13.81 -1.29 -2.53
CA TYR A 301 -14.42 -2.61 -2.47
C TYR A 301 -15.73 -2.56 -1.70
N ILE A 302 -16.72 -3.33 -2.13
CA ILE A 302 -17.97 -3.52 -1.41
C ILE A 302 -17.85 -4.78 -0.55
N ASN A 303 -18.11 -4.67 0.75
CA ASN A 303 -18.17 -5.81 1.65
C ASN A 303 -19.32 -6.73 1.26
N ARG A 304 -18.99 -8.01 1.00
CA ARG A 304 -19.99 -9.00 0.56
C ARG A 304 -21.14 -9.19 1.53
N SER A 305 -20.90 -9.03 2.82
CA SER A 305 -21.91 -9.19 3.87
C SER A 305 -22.74 -7.94 4.12
N SER A 306 -22.40 -6.81 3.49
CA SER A 306 -23.15 -5.56 3.64
C SER A 306 -24.60 -5.72 3.13
N PRO A 307 -25.61 -5.31 3.89
CA PRO A 307 -27.00 -5.22 3.40
C PRO A 307 -27.23 -4.00 2.50
N ASN A 308 -26.26 -3.09 2.42
CA ASN A 308 -26.34 -1.82 1.71
C ASN A 308 -25.56 -1.83 0.39
N GLN A 309 -25.35 -3.00 -0.27
CA GLN A 309 -24.50 -3.10 -1.46
C GLN A 309 -24.96 -2.19 -2.60
N ASP A 310 -26.27 -2.07 -2.83
CA ASP A 310 -26.82 -1.19 -3.89
C ASP A 310 -26.57 0.29 -3.59
N LEU A 311 -26.69 0.70 -2.32
CA LEU A 311 -26.35 2.06 -1.88
C LEU A 311 -24.85 2.34 -1.97
N ALA A 312 -24.03 1.34 -1.62
CA ALA A 312 -22.57 1.43 -1.74
C ALA A 312 -22.16 1.60 -3.22
N LYS A 313 -22.78 0.83 -4.12
CA LYS A 313 -22.56 0.94 -5.57
C LYS A 313 -22.94 2.32 -6.07
N GLU A 314 -24.13 2.79 -5.73
CA GLU A 314 -24.65 4.09 -6.13
C GLU A 314 -23.72 5.22 -5.65
N PHE A 315 -23.33 5.22 -4.38
CA PHE A 315 -22.40 6.22 -3.83
C PHE A 315 -21.05 6.21 -4.56
N ILE A 316 -20.47 5.04 -4.80
CA ILE A 316 -19.18 4.92 -5.50
C ILE A 316 -19.29 5.44 -6.93
N GLU A 317 -20.30 5.02 -7.70
CA GLU A 317 -20.42 5.33 -9.13
C GLU A 317 -20.81 6.80 -9.40
N HIS A 318 -21.62 7.41 -8.53
CA HIS A 318 -22.20 8.72 -8.79
C HIS A 318 -21.67 9.85 -7.90
N HIS A 319 -20.92 9.53 -6.84
CA HIS A 319 -20.40 10.56 -5.92
C HIS A 319 -18.88 10.44 -5.70
N LEU A 320 -18.35 9.23 -5.50
CA LEU A 320 -16.93 9.04 -5.25
C LEU A 320 -16.10 9.08 -6.54
N LEU A 321 -16.49 8.31 -7.56
CA LEU A 321 -15.77 8.19 -8.84
C LEU A 321 -16.20 9.26 -9.85
N THR A 322 -16.29 10.48 -9.39
CA THR A 322 -16.54 11.68 -10.18
C THR A 322 -15.33 12.60 -10.13
N ASP A 323 -15.24 13.56 -11.04
CA ASP A 323 -14.18 14.59 -11.01
C ASP A 323 -14.17 15.31 -9.65
N GLU A 324 -15.34 15.60 -9.07
CA GLU A 324 -15.49 16.28 -7.78
C GLU A 324 -15.03 15.39 -6.62
N GLY A 325 -15.48 14.13 -6.57
CA GLY A 325 -15.14 13.18 -5.50
C GLY A 325 -13.66 12.83 -5.47
N LEU A 326 -13.08 12.52 -6.63
CA LEU A 326 -11.65 12.19 -6.75
C LEU A 326 -10.76 13.40 -6.50
N SER A 327 -11.14 14.60 -6.95
CA SER A 327 -10.41 15.84 -6.64
C SER A 327 -10.44 16.15 -5.15
N ALA A 328 -11.56 15.90 -4.46
CA ALA A 328 -11.64 16.07 -3.02
C ALA A 328 -10.66 15.11 -2.30
N MET A 329 -10.62 13.83 -2.68
CA MET A 329 -9.64 12.89 -2.12
C MET A 329 -8.20 13.34 -2.33
N ASP A 330 -7.88 13.82 -3.53
CA ASP A 330 -6.53 14.29 -3.90
C ASP A 330 -6.09 15.51 -3.08
N HIS A 331 -7.01 16.42 -2.78
CA HIS A 331 -6.74 17.57 -1.91
C HIS A 331 -6.40 17.16 -0.48
N GLY A 332 -7.00 16.09 0.02
CA GLY A 332 -6.68 15.57 1.36
C GLY A 332 -5.30 14.94 1.41
N LYS A 333 -5.02 14.09 0.45
CA LYS A 333 -3.71 13.43 0.27
C LYS A 333 -3.61 12.95 -1.17
N PRO A 334 -2.56 13.34 -1.90
CA PRO A 334 -2.41 12.97 -3.29
C PRO A 334 -2.72 11.50 -3.57
N ILE A 335 -3.64 11.26 -4.52
CA ILE A 335 -4.07 9.91 -4.90
C ILE A 335 -3.19 9.29 -6.00
N GLY A 336 -2.29 10.09 -6.58
CA GLY A 336 -1.54 9.70 -7.76
C GLY A 336 -2.30 10.04 -9.04
N LEU A 337 -2.32 9.12 -10.00
CA LEU A 337 -3.02 9.30 -11.27
C LEU A 337 -4.46 8.80 -11.14
N PRO A 338 -5.50 9.66 -11.22
CA PRO A 338 -6.88 9.20 -11.22
C PRO A 338 -7.12 8.10 -12.26
N ALA A 339 -7.85 7.05 -11.89
CA ALA A 339 -8.23 6.03 -12.87
C ALA A 339 -9.26 6.58 -13.88
N LEU A 340 -10.07 7.56 -13.49
CA LEU A 340 -11.02 8.26 -14.34
C LEU A 340 -10.29 9.10 -15.40
N ASN A 341 -10.52 8.80 -16.68
CA ASN A 341 -9.79 9.39 -17.81
C ASN A 341 -9.89 10.92 -17.88
N SER A 342 -11.12 11.48 -17.73
CA SER A 342 -11.35 12.93 -17.81
C SER A 342 -10.53 13.70 -16.78
N LEU A 343 -10.56 13.25 -15.53
CA LEU A 343 -9.82 13.92 -14.46
C LEU A 343 -8.32 13.70 -14.60
N ARG A 344 -7.87 12.48 -14.96
CA ARG A 344 -6.44 12.18 -15.14
C ARG A 344 -5.80 13.08 -16.22
N GLU A 345 -6.43 13.20 -17.38
CA GLU A 345 -5.94 14.03 -18.48
C GLU A 345 -5.82 15.49 -18.06
N LYS A 346 -6.84 16.02 -17.36
CA LYS A 346 -6.82 17.36 -16.81
C LYS A 346 -5.67 17.55 -15.82
N MET A 347 -5.57 16.67 -14.82
CA MET A 347 -4.56 16.79 -13.76
C MET A 347 -3.13 16.65 -14.30
N ILE A 348 -2.88 15.74 -15.25
CA ILE A 348 -1.58 15.59 -15.90
C ILE A 348 -1.21 16.87 -16.66
N HIS A 349 -2.17 17.51 -17.34
CA HIS A 349 -1.92 18.75 -18.06
C HIS A 349 -1.54 19.92 -17.12
N GLU A 350 -2.14 19.96 -15.94
CA GLU A 350 -1.97 21.04 -14.96
C GLU A 350 -0.78 20.83 -14.00
N ASN A 351 -0.33 19.59 -13.80
CA ASN A 351 0.68 19.25 -12.78
C ASN A 351 1.88 18.47 -13.37
N PRO A 352 3.05 19.11 -13.49
CA PRO A 352 4.26 18.46 -13.99
C PRO A 352 4.69 17.22 -13.19
N LEU A 353 4.41 17.17 -11.89
CA LEU A 353 4.73 15.98 -11.08
C LEU A 353 3.92 14.75 -11.51
N LEU A 354 2.68 14.96 -11.96
CA LEU A 354 1.85 13.86 -12.48
C LEU A 354 2.26 13.43 -13.87
N GLN A 355 2.84 14.34 -14.70
CA GLN A 355 3.46 13.96 -15.97
C GLN A 355 4.62 12.99 -15.74
N GLU A 356 5.51 13.30 -14.80
CA GLU A 356 6.64 12.44 -14.44
C GLU A 356 6.18 11.14 -13.77
N LEU A 357 5.13 11.21 -12.96
CA LEU A 357 4.54 10.00 -12.36
C LEU A 357 3.95 9.07 -13.43
N GLN A 358 3.33 9.63 -14.50
CA GLN A 358 2.84 8.83 -15.63
C GLN A 358 4.00 8.06 -16.28
N VAL A 359 5.14 8.71 -16.49
CA VAL A 359 6.35 8.05 -17.02
C VAL A 359 6.77 6.90 -16.08
N CYS A 360 6.75 7.11 -14.77
CA CYS A 360 7.07 6.06 -13.80
C CYS A 360 6.09 4.88 -13.85
N VAL A 361 4.79 5.16 -14.00
CA VAL A 361 3.74 4.14 -14.16
C VAL A 361 3.91 3.34 -15.46
N ASP A 362 4.33 4.00 -16.55
CA ASP A 362 4.54 3.35 -17.85
C ASP A 362 5.73 2.38 -17.81
N HIS A 363 6.76 2.67 -17.01
CA HIS A 363 7.89 1.78 -16.76
C HIS A 363 7.58 0.64 -15.76
N GLY A 364 6.56 0.81 -14.94
CA GLY A 364 6.18 -0.14 -13.91
C GLY A 364 5.28 -1.28 -14.42
N GLU A 365 5.19 -2.34 -13.62
CA GLU A 365 4.30 -3.48 -13.87
C GLU A 365 3.16 -3.51 -12.83
N VAL A 366 1.94 -3.80 -13.29
CA VAL A 366 0.80 -3.96 -12.37
C VAL A 366 1.13 -5.09 -11.39
N MET A 367 1.10 -4.75 -10.11
CA MET A 367 1.37 -5.71 -9.04
C MET A 367 0.36 -6.87 -9.12
N PRO A 368 0.80 -8.13 -9.04
CA PRO A 368 -0.12 -9.26 -9.07
C PRO A 368 -1.18 -9.16 -7.97
N ASN A 369 -2.43 -9.39 -8.33
CA ASN A 369 -3.60 -9.31 -7.44
C ASN A 369 -4.07 -10.67 -6.91
N ILE A 370 -3.16 -11.61 -6.76
CA ILE A 370 -3.42 -12.97 -6.29
C ILE A 370 -3.00 -13.16 -4.82
N PRO A 371 -3.61 -14.12 -4.08
CA PRO A 371 -3.32 -14.33 -2.65
C PRO A 371 -1.84 -14.55 -2.32
N GLN A 372 -1.08 -15.11 -3.26
CA GLN A 372 0.35 -15.41 -3.10
C GLN A 372 1.23 -14.16 -2.97
N MET A 373 0.73 -12.96 -3.31
CA MET A 373 1.48 -11.71 -3.08
C MET A 373 1.82 -11.47 -1.62
N GLY A 374 0.97 -11.85 -0.69
CA GLY A 374 1.27 -11.75 0.75
C GLY A 374 2.51 -12.54 1.13
N ARG A 375 2.68 -13.72 0.52
CA ARG A 375 3.89 -14.55 0.69
C ARG A 375 5.12 -13.89 0.08
N PHE A 376 4.99 -13.35 -1.15
CA PHE A 376 6.07 -12.62 -1.80
C PHE A 376 6.63 -11.52 -0.89
N PHE A 377 5.78 -10.66 -0.34
CA PHE A 377 6.23 -9.59 0.56
C PHE A 377 6.98 -10.12 1.78
N THR A 378 6.51 -11.24 2.34
CA THR A 378 7.14 -11.87 3.51
C THR A 378 8.53 -12.43 3.17
N VAL A 379 8.64 -13.25 2.12
CA VAL A 379 9.92 -13.91 1.81
C VAL A 379 10.95 -12.95 1.25
N MET A 380 10.53 -11.98 0.43
CA MET A 380 11.43 -10.96 -0.10
C MET A 380 11.89 -9.96 0.96
N GLY A 381 11.01 -9.56 1.87
CA GLY A 381 11.41 -8.73 3.00
C GLY A 381 12.47 -9.42 3.88
N ALA A 382 12.29 -10.71 4.16
CA ALA A 382 13.29 -11.52 4.87
C ALA A 382 14.62 -11.63 4.11
N ALA A 383 14.58 -11.83 2.77
CA ALA A 383 15.77 -11.90 1.95
C ALA A 383 16.55 -10.57 1.92
N LEU A 384 15.85 -9.45 1.68
CA LEU A 384 16.44 -8.11 1.69
C LEU A 384 17.10 -7.83 3.05
N GLN A 385 16.39 -8.10 4.14
CA GLN A 385 16.91 -7.89 5.49
C GLN A 385 18.15 -8.77 5.75
N THR A 386 18.07 -10.07 5.44
CA THR A 386 19.17 -11.02 5.70
C THR A 386 20.43 -10.64 4.91
N ALA A 387 20.28 -10.26 3.65
CA ALA A 387 21.37 -9.88 2.78
C ALA A 387 22.00 -8.53 3.18
N THR A 388 21.19 -7.51 3.43
CA THR A 388 21.69 -6.17 3.81
C THR A 388 22.24 -6.10 5.23
N ASP A 389 21.83 -7.02 6.12
CA ASP A 389 22.44 -7.21 7.45
C ASP A 389 23.76 -7.98 7.39
N GLY A 390 24.20 -8.46 6.21
CA GLY A 390 25.44 -9.22 6.00
C GLY A 390 25.37 -10.65 6.52
N ARG A 391 24.17 -11.20 6.74
CA ARG A 391 23.97 -12.60 7.22
C ARG A 391 23.96 -13.62 6.09
N ALA A 392 23.75 -13.19 4.84
CA ALA A 392 23.84 -14.00 3.65
C ALA A 392 24.31 -13.16 2.45
N THR A 393 24.83 -13.82 1.41
CA THR A 393 25.06 -13.14 0.12
C THR A 393 23.73 -12.83 -0.57
N ALA A 394 23.72 -11.87 -1.51
CA ALA A 394 22.55 -11.57 -2.32
C ALA A 394 21.99 -12.83 -3.01
N GLU A 395 22.87 -13.64 -3.60
CA GLU A 395 22.49 -14.89 -4.28
C GLU A 395 21.85 -15.89 -3.32
N ALA A 396 22.46 -16.14 -2.15
CA ALA A 396 21.93 -17.09 -1.18
C ALA A 396 20.55 -16.65 -0.65
N ALA A 397 20.40 -15.37 -0.30
CA ALA A 397 19.14 -14.82 0.21
C ALA A 397 18.01 -14.89 -0.84
N LEU A 398 18.28 -14.52 -2.10
CA LEU A 398 17.28 -14.59 -3.16
C LEU A 398 16.93 -16.01 -3.58
N ARG A 399 17.90 -16.95 -3.59
CA ARG A 399 17.64 -18.38 -3.83
C ARG A 399 16.74 -18.97 -2.74
N GLU A 400 16.98 -18.64 -1.48
CA GLU A 400 16.14 -19.06 -0.37
C GLU A 400 14.70 -18.50 -0.52
N ALA A 401 14.57 -17.21 -0.87
CA ALA A 401 13.28 -16.60 -1.14
C ALA A 401 12.55 -17.30 -2.30
N ASP A 402 13.24 -17.58 -3.40
CA ASP A 402 12.71 -18.26 -4.58
C ASP A 402 12.21 -19.69 -4.25
N VAL A 403 12.99 -20.45 -3.48
CA VAL A 403 12.57 -21.77 -2.97
C VAL A 403 11.33 -21.63 -2.09
N ASN A 404 11.35 -20.69 -1.14
CA ASN A 404 10.23 -20.47 -0.24
C ASN A 404 8.96 -19.99 -0.95
N MET A 405 9.06 -19.31 -2.09
CA MET A 405 7.89 -18.95 -2.93
C MET A 405 7.24 -20.16 -3.58
N ARG A 406 8.03 -21.12 -4.07
CA ARG A 406 7.56 -22.28 -4.84
C ARG A 406 7.00 -23.41 -3.99
N HIS A 407 7.44 -23.53 -2.73
CA HIS A 407 6.94 -24.53 -1.77
C HIS A 407 5.62 -24.03 -1.16
N GLN A 408 4.51 -24.57 -1.68
CA GLN A 408 3.14 -24.38 -1.14
C GLN A 408 2.85 -25.39 -0.06
#